data_d7a4c0ceee9d0d112840fcee70f6b534
#
_entry.id   d7a4c0ceee9d0d112840fcee70f6b534
#
_cell.length_a   1.000
_cell.length_b   1.000
_cell.length_c   1.000
_cell.angle_alpha   90.00
_cell.angle_beta   90.00
_cell.angle_gamma   90.00
#
_symmetry.space_group_name_H-M   'P 1'
#
loop_
_entity.id
_entity.type
_entity.pdbx_description
1 polymer ?
#
loop_
_entity_poly.entity_id
_entity_poly.type
_entity_poly.pdbx_seq_one_letter_code
_entity_poly.pdbx_strand_id
1 'polypeptide(L)'
;MKRFALPQATLAFLTLLFMTTTTTLGADDASSLSLTLRKRVETKPGSGRFHTITQPAKWDAKKTAIIVCDMWDSHHCLNAVRRVGEMAPRMNQVLTEARKRGTLIIHAPSECMAAYKDHPARQNAVKTPRSKHLPKDIGAWCRHIPAEEKGTYPIDQTDGGEDDDLAEHRAWADKLQKMGRNPRAPRGKSRPTR
;
A
#
# COMPACT_ATOMS: atom_id res chain seq x y z
N MET A 1 0.92 76.05 -63.38
CA MET A 1 0.62 75.55 -62.05
C MET A 1 0.43 74.03 -62.16
N LYS A 2 1.44 73.20 -61.81
CA LYS A 2 1.39 71.75 -61.90
C LYS A 2 1.10 71.19 -60.53
N ARG A 3 -0.02 70.48 -60.38
CA ARG A 3 -0.38 69.80 -59.16
C ARG A 3 0.29 68.39 -59.15
N PHE A 4 1.14 68.11 -58.15
CA PHE A 4 1.70 66.80 -57.90
C PHE A 4 0.69 65.99 -57.03
N ALA A 5 0.31 64.83 -57.52
CA ALA A 5 -0.45 63.87 -56.80
C ALA A 5 0.51 62.90 -56.10
N LEU A 6 0.37 62.71 -54.78
CA LEU A 6 1.06 61.67 -53.99
C LEU A 6 0.35 60.31 -54.11
N PRO A 7 1.07 59.21 -54.21
CA PRO A 7 0.47 57.89 -54.21
C PRO A 7 0.14 57.47 -52.78
N GLN A 8 -1.07 56.93 -52.56
CA GLN A 8 -1.49 56.32 -51.34
C GLN A 8 -0.80 54.92 -51.16
N ALA A 9 0.03 54.79 -50.16
CA ALA A 9 0.59 53.52 -49.74
C ALA A 9 -0.45 52.71 -48.96
N THR A 10 -0.91 51.61 -49.52
CA THR A 10 -1.81 50.68 -48.89
C THR A 10 -0.99 49.80 -47.91
N LEU A 11 -1.19 50.03 -46.61
CA LEU A 11 -0.57 49.25 -45.54
C LEU A 11 -1.38 47.96 -45.36
N ALA A 12 -0.86 46.84 -45.86
CA ALA A 12 -1.42 45.51 -45.62
C ALA A 12 -1.08 45.06 -44.21
N PHE A 13 -2.05 45.02 -43.31
CA PHE A 13 -1.93 44.45 -41.99
C PHE A 13 -1.98 42.92 -42.09
N LEU A 14 -0.83 42.27 -41.97
CA LEU A 14 -0.71 40.81 -41.87
C LEU A 14 -1.02 40.38 -40.43
N THR A 15 -2.25 40.02 -40.15
CA THR A 15 -2.67 39.45 -38.85
C THR A 15 -2.16 38.01 -38.76
N LEU A 16 -1.04 37.84 -38.05
CA LEU A 16 -0.49 36.52 -37.74
C LEU A 16 -1.34 35.90 -36.61
N LEU A 17 -2.22 34.95 -36.98
CA LEU A 17 -3.06 34.19 -36.06
C LEU A 17 -2.18 33.17 -35.32
N PHE A 18 -1.72 33.52 -34.11
CA PHE A 18 -1.06 32.58 -33.21
C PHE A 18 -2.11 31.56 -32.71
N MET A 19 -2.17 30.39 -33.33
CA MET A 19 -2.86 29.23 -32.75
C MET A 19 -2.05 28.75 -31.56
N THR A 20 -2.42 29.19 -30.38
CA THR A 20 -1.98 28.57 -29.12
C THR A 20 -2.63 27.20 -29.00
N THR A 21 -1.92 26.17 -29.37
CA THR A 21 -2.29 24.78 -28.98
C THR A 21 -2.16 24.66 -27.47
N THR A 22 -3.25 24.88 -26.77
CA THR A 22 -3.38 24.49 -25.37
C THR A 22 -3.33 22.95 -25.33
N THR A 23 -2.16 22.39 -25.05
CA THR A 23 -2.05 21.01 -24.57
C THR A 23 -2.82 20.94 -23.27
N THR A 24 -4.06 20.49 -23.32
CA THR A 24 -4.77 20.03 -22.14
C THR A 24 -3.97 18.85 -21.58
N LEU A 25 -3.14 19.10 -20.58
CA LEU A 25 -2.71 18.04 -19.66
C LEU A 25 -4.00 17.40 -19.19
N GLY A 26 -4.26 16.17 -19.64
CA GLY A 26 -5.45 15.44 -19.29
C GLY A 26 -5.60 15.48 -17.78
N ALA A 27 -6.67 16.09 -17.29
CA ALA A 27 -7.02 16.07 -15.89
C ALA A 27 -7.00 14.60 -15.47
N ASP A 28 -6.10 14.24 -14.56
CA ASP A 28 -6.08 12.90 -13.98
C ASP A 28 -7.49 12.63 -13.49
N ASP A 29 -8.16 11.64 -14.07
CA ASP A 29 -9.49 11.24 -13.64
C ASP A 29 -9.43 10.98 -12.14
N ALA A 30 -10.12 11.83 -11.35
CA ALA A 30 -10.07 11.80 -9.89
C ALA A 30 -10.43 10.41 -9.33
N SER A 31 -11.07 9.56 -10.13
CA SER A 31 -11.44 8.18 -9.78
C SER A 31 -10.40 7.13 -10.23
N SER A 32 -9.32 7.54 -10.89
CA SER A 32 -8.30 6.62 -11.43
C SER A 32 -7.04 6.60 -10.57
N LEU A 33 -6.47 5.42 -10.37
CA LEU A 33 -5.16 5.20 -9.78
C LEU A 33 -4.16 4.90 -10.90
N SER A 34 -3.26 5.85 -11.19
CA SER A 34 -2.16 5.64 -12.12
C SER A 34 -1.01 4.93 -11.40
N LEU A 35 -0.74 3.70 -11.77
CA LEU A 35 0.21 2.81 -11.10
C LEU A 35 1.33 2.41 -12.03
N THR A 36 2.51 2.13 -11.47
CA THR A 36 3.58 1.41 -12.14
C THR A 36 3.74 0.05 -11.48
N LEU A 37 3.19 -0.97 -12.12
CA LEU A 37 3.33 -2.34 -11.65
C LEU A 37 4.73 -2.86 -11.93
N ARG A 38 5.24 -3.69 -11.04
CA ARG A 38 6.55 -4.34 -11.19
C ARG A 38 6.41 -5.84 -10.98
N LYS A 39 7.06 -6.62 -11.83
CA LYS A 39 7.20 -8.06 -11.66
C LYS A 39 8.64 -8.51 -11.94
N ARG A 40 9.05 -9.56 -11.28
CA ARG A 40 10.32 -10.24 -11.59
C ARG A 40 10.04 -11.33 -12.61
N VAL A 41 10.84 -11.36 -13.66
CA VAL A 41 10.77 -12.39 -14.70
C VAL A 41 12.14 -13.03 -14.81
N GLU A 42 12.16 -14.34 -14.86
CA GLU A 42 13.40 -15.08 -15.04
C GLU A 42 13.99 -14.81 -16.43
N THR A 43 15.29 -14.56 -16.53
CA THR A 43 15.97 -14.22 -17.80
C THR A 43 15.93 -15.39 -18.79
N LYS A 44 16.02 -16.62 -18.25
CA LYS A 44 15.81 -17.88 -18.96
C LYS A 44 15.19 -18.87 -17.97
N PRO A 45 14.27 -19.74 -18.39
CA PRO A 45 13.69 -20.75 -17.53
C PRO A 45 14.76 -21.57 -16.81
N GLY A 46 14.66 -21.68 -15.48
CA GLY A 46 15.59 -22.45 -14.64
C GLY A 46 16.96 -21.79 -14.40
N SER A 47 17.17 -20.52 -14.82
CA SER A 47 18.47 -19.83 -14.63
C SER A 47 18.70 -19.31 -13.22
N GLY A 48 17.64 -19.16 -12.41
CA GLY A 48 17.68 -18.49 -11.11
C GLY A 48 18.00 -16.98 -11.19
N ARG A 49 18.17 -16.45 -12.39
CA ARG A 49 18.44 -15.01 -12.62
C ARG A 49 17.17 -14.30 -13.02
N PHE A 50 16.90 -13.16 -12.37
CA PHE A 50 15.68 -12.40 -12.59
C PHE A 50 16.01 -10.96 -12.97
N HIS A 51 15.16 -10.38 -13.81
CA HIS A 51 15.13 -8.95 -14.06
C HIS A 51 13.74 -8.40 -13.75
N THR A 52 13.68 -7.10 -13.49
CA THR A 52 12.42 -6.41 -13.20
C THR A 52 11.83 -5.87 -14.47
N ILE A 53 10.55 -6.19 -14.71
CA ILE A 53 9.74 -5.55 -15.74
C ILE A 53 8.77 -4.61 -15.06
N THR A 54 8.66 -3.40 -15.60
CA THR A 54 7.67 -2.40 -15.17
C THR A 54 6.60 -2.24 -16.24
N GLN A 55 5.37 -2.05 -15.80
CA GLN A 55 4.21 -1.86 -16.67
C GLN A 55 3.29 -0.78 -16.09
N PRO A 56 2.93 0.26 -16.86
CA PRO A 56 1.91 1.21 -16.43
C PRO A 56 0.56 0.52 -16.36
N ALA A 57 -0.23 0.88 -15.37
CA ALA A 57 -1.59 0.41 -15.19
C ALA A 57 -2.49 1.53 -14.66
N LYS A 58 -3.75 1.51 -15.05
CA LYS A 58 -4.78 2.37 -14.50
C LYS A 58 -5.84 1.50 -13.84
N TRP A 59 -6.08 1.73 -12.56
CA TRP A 59 -7.12 1.05 -11.81
C TRP A 59 -8.22 2.01 -11.43
N ASP A 60 -9.46 1.55 -11.49
CA ASP A 60 -10.60 2.29 -10.96
C ASP A 60 -10.51 2.31 -9.42
N ALA A 61 -10.34 3.51 -8.85
CA ALA A 61 -10.19 3.68 -7.41
C ALA A 61 -11.41 3.16 -6.63
N LYS A 62 -12.62 3.31 -7.20
CA LYS A 62 -13.87 2.85 -6.56
C LYS A 62 -14.04 1.34 -6.58
N LYS A 63 -13.29 0.63 -7.43
CA LYS A 63 -13.25 -0.84 -7.50
C LYS A 63 -12.00 -1.42 -6.84
N THR A 64 -11.23 -0.57 -6.16
CA THR A 64 -9.98 -0.94 -5.48
C THR A 64 -10.16 -0.87 -3.98
N ALA A 65 -9.56 -1.80 -3.25
CA ALA A 65 -9.45 -1.75 -1.81
C ALA A 65 -7.98 -1.84 -1.37
N ILE A 66 -7.62 -1.11 -0.33
CA ILE A 66 -6.32 -1.22 0.34
C ILE A 66 -6.56 -1.83 1.72
N ILE A 67 -5.96 -2.99 1.97
CA ILE A 67 -6.01 -3.66 3.27
C ILE A 67 -4.73 -3.32 4.03
N VAL A 68 -4.87 -2.68 5.19
CA VAL A 68 -3.78 -2.30 6.08
C VAL A 68 -3.73 -3.31 7.20
N CYS A 69 -2.70 -4.16 7.19
CA CYS A 69 -2.52 -5.22 8.17
C CYS A 69 -1.54 -4.80 9.25
N ASP A 70 -1.86 -5.13 10.51
CA ASP A 70 -0.92 -5.24 11.63
C ASP A 70 0.01 -4.03 11.86
N MET A 71 -0.53 -2.82 11.71
CA MET A 71 0.20 -1.57 11.99
C MET A 71 0.16 -1.29 13.50
N TRP A 72 0.94 -2.04 14.27
CA TRP A 72 1.00 -1.92 15.72
C TRP A 72 2.09 -0.97 16.20
N ASP A 73 1.77 -0.21 17.23
CA ASP A 73 2.72 0.60 18.00
C ASP A 73 3.39 -0.20 19.13
N SER A 74 3.01 -1.44 19.30
CA SER A 74 3.46 -2.32 20.38
C SER A 74 3.41 -3.77 19.89
N HIS A 75 4.58 -4.36 19.74
CA HIS A 75 4.79 -5.75 19.33
C HIS A 75 5.99 -6.30 20.10
N HIS A 76 6.14 -7.61 20.26
CA HIS A 76 7.29 -8.19 20.95
C HIS A 76 8.61 -7.89 20.21
N CYS A 77 8.62 -7.89 18.88
CA CYS A 77 9.77 -7.48 18.09
C CYS A 77 9.85 -5.94 18.02
N LEU A 78 10.87 -5.36 18.66
CA LEU A 78 11.10 -3.91 18.70
C LEU A 78 11.39 -3.33 17.31
N ASN A 79 12.19 -4.04 16.49
CA ASN A 79 12.50 -3.57 15.16
C ASN A 79 11.29 -3.54 14.23
N ALA A 80 10.31 -4.44 14.42
CA ALA A 80 9.03 -4.36 13.75
C ALA A 80 8.27 -3.07 14.12
N VAL A 81 8.25 -2.70 15.40
CA VAL A 81 7.63 -1.45 15.88
C VAL A 81 8.33 -0.23 15.30
N ARG A 82 9.66 -0.22 15.25
CA ARG A 82 10.45 0.85 14.64
C ARG A 82 10.08 1.03 13.17
N ARG A 83 10.08 -0.05 12.38
CA ARG A 83 9.71 -0.03 10.95
C ARG A 83 8.28 0.45 10.72
N VAL A 84 7.35 0.04 11.57
CA VAL A 84 5.97 0.54 11.52
C VAL A 84 5.94 2.05 11.76
N GLY A 85 6.66 2.54 12.77
CA GLY A 85 6.76 3.97 13.06
C GLY A 85 7.33 4.78 11.90
N GLU A 86 8.36 4.29 11.23
CA GLU A 86 8.97 4.90 10.05
C GLU A 86 8.03 4.92 8.84
N MET A 87 7.29 3.84 8.64
CA MET A 87 6.39 3.68 7.49
C MET A 87 5.07 4.46 7.65
N ALA A 88 4.57 4.61 8.87
CA ALA A 88 3.23 5.13 9.14
C ALA A 88 2.97 6.53 8.53
N PRO A 89 3.90 7.52 8.58
CA PRO A 89 3.65 8.83 7.99
C PRO A 89 3.42 8.76 6.48
N ARG A 90 4.24 7.99 5.77
CA ARG A 90 4.10 7.82 4.32
C ARG A 90 2.84 7.02 3.98
N MET A 91 2.56 5.98 4.73
CA MET A 91 1.33 5.20 4.55
C MET A 91 0.09 6.08 4.72
N ASN A 92 0.04 6.94 5.75
CA ASN A 92 -1.08 7.85 5.96
C ASN A 92 -1.31 8.81 4.80
N GLN A 93 -0.23 9.30 4.16
CA GLN A 93 -0.35 10.12 2.95
C GLN A 93 -1.01 9.33 1.81
N VAL A 94 -0.54 8.10 1.57
CA VAL A 94 -1.08 7.23 0.53
C VAL A 94 -2.55 6.90 0.79
N LEU A 95 -2.91 6.52 2.02
CA LEU A 95 -4.28 6.20 2.39
C LEU A 95 -5.22 7.40 2.29
N THR A 96 -4.73 8.59 2.65
CA THR A 96 -5.49 9.84 2.54
C THR A 96 -5.80 10.14 1.08
N GLU A 97 -4.82 10.03 0.20
CA GLU A 97 -5.02 10.27 -1.22
C GLU A 97 -5.92 9.20 -1.86
N ALA A 98 -5.75 7.95 -1.49
CA ALA A 98 -6.59 6.86 -1.96
C ALA A 98 -8.08 7.06 -1.55
N ARG A 99 -8.33 7.49 -0.29
CA ARG A 99 -9.71 7.82 0.16
C ARG A 99 -10.34 8.94 -0.64
N LYS A 100 -9.59 10.01 -0.95
CA LYS A 100 -10.09 11.11 -1.79
C LYS A 100 -10.54 10.63 -3.16
N ARG A 101 -9.90 9.60 -3.70
CA ARG A 101 -10.23 9.00 -4.99
C ARG A 101 -11.34 7.94 -4.91
N GLY A 102 -11.83 7.63 -3.71
CA GLY A 102 -12.92 6.68 -3.48
C GLY A 102 -12.49 5.24 -3.24
N THR A 103 -11.19 4.99 -3.02
CA THR A 103 -10.68 3.67 -2.66
C THR A 103 -11.16 3.26 -1.27
N LEU A 104 -11.63 2.02 -1.14
CA LEU A 104 -12.00 1.44 0.15
C LEU A 104 -10.73 1.16 0.97
N ILE A 105 -10.68 1.67 2.20
CA ILE A 105 -9.60 1.37 3.14
C ILE A 105 -10.12 0.44 4.22
N ILE A 106 -9.45 -0.70 4.40
CA ILE A 106 -9.78 -1.70 5.41
C ILE A 106 -8.61 -1.84 6.36
N HIS A 107 -8.79 -1.47 7.63
CA HIS A 107 -7.82 -1.76 8.67
C HIS A 107 -8.09 -3.16 9.23
N ALA A 108 -7.08 -4.03 9.17
CA ALA A 108 -7.16 -5.43 9.59
C ALA A 108 -6.07 -5.75 10.63
N PRO A 109 -6.14 -5.15 11.84
CA PRO A 109 -5.22 -5.49 12.91
C PRO A 109 -5.58 -6.84 13.51
N SER A 110 -4.57 -7.64 13.89
CA SER A 110 -4.78 -8.87 14.64
C SER A 110 -4.97 -8.57 16.15
N GLU A 111 -5.78 -9.36 16.82
CA GLU A 111 -5.91 -9.46 18.28
C GLU A 111 -6.35 -8.20 19.07
N CYS A 112 -6.43 -7.02 18.46
CA CYS A 112 -6.83 -5.79 19.17
C CYS A 112 -8.26 -5.33 18.88
N MET A 113 -9.11 -6.21 18.34
CA MET A 113 -10.46 -5.86 17.88
C MET A 113 -11.39 -5.39 19.00
N ALA A 114 -11.16 -5.83 20.26
CA ALA A 114 -11.96 -5.40 21.40
C ALA A 114 -11.90 -3.88 21.65
N ALA A 115 -10.72 -3.26 21.39
CA ALA A 115 -10.54 -1.82 21.53
C ALA A 115 -11.36 -1.02 20.50
N TYR A 116 -11.73 -1.64 19.39
CA TYR A 116 -12.48 -1.00 18.30
C TYR A 116 -13.96 -1.37 18.25
N LYS A 117 -14.47 -2.12 19.24
CA LYS A 117 -15.85 -2.66 19.23
C LYS A 117 -16.90 -1.60 18.89
N ASP A 118 -16.77 -0.41 19.44
CA ASP A 118 -17.73 0.69 19.29
C ASP A 118 -17.37 1.66 18.15
N HIS A 119 -16.25 1.44 17.47
CA HIS A 119 -15.83 2.30 16.37
C HIS A 119 -16.74 2.13 15.15
N PRO A 120 -17.21 3.22 14.50
CA PRO A 120 -18.15 3.13 13.37
C PRO A 120 -17.69 2.22 12.24
N ALA A 121 -16.40 2.26 11.87
CA ALA A 121 -15.85 1.39 10.83
C ALA A 121 -15.93 -0.10 11.23
N ARG A 122 -15.71 -0.43 12.52
CA ARG A 122 -15.88 -1.79 13.03
C ARG A 122 -17.33 -2.24 12.97
N GLN A 123 -18.26 -1.37 13.35
CA GLN A 123 -19.68 -1.65 13.28
C GLN A 123 -20.14 -1.88 11.82
N ASN A 124 -19.62 -1.12 10.86
CA ASN A 124 -19.87 -1.35 9.45
C ASN A 124 -19.36 -2.73 9.00
N ALA A 125 -18.15 -3.10 9.39
CA ALA A 125 -17.59 -4.41 9.06
C ALA A 125 -18.43 -5.57 9.64
N VAL A 126 -18.93 -5.43 10.90
CA VAL A 126 -19.77 -6.43 11.55
C VAL A 126 -21.13 -6.58 10.86
N LYS A 127 -21.71 -5.47 10.39
CA LYS A 127 -23.00 -5.45 9.69
C LYS A 127 -22.91 -5.91 8.23
N THR A 128 -21.71 -5.95 7.66
CA THR A 128 -21.53 -6.36 6.27
C THR A 128 -21.89 -7.84 6.09
N PRO A 129 -22.77 -8.18 5.16
CA PRO A 129 -23.18 -9.56 4.92
C PRO A 129 -21.97 -10.43 4.53
N ARG A 130 -21.93 -11.65 5.02
CA ARG A 130 -20.92 -12.62 4.58
C ARG A 130 -21.16 -13.00 3.12
N SER A 131 -20.08 -13.14 2.36
CA SER A 131 -20.15 -13.67 1.00
C SER A 131 -20.77 -15.08 1.01
N LYS A 132 -21.65 -15.37 0.05
CA LYS A 132 -22.19 -16.71 -0.16
C LYS A 132 -21.17 -17.65 -0.80
N HIS A 133 -20.11 -17.10 -1.40
CA HIS A 133 -19.07 -17.83 -2.13
C HIS A 133 -17.74 -17.70 -1.41
N LEU A 134 -17.68 -18.21 -0.18
CA LEU A 134 -16.43 -18.28 0.54
C LEU A 134 -15.62 -19.49 0.03
N PRO A 135 -14.30 -19.33 -0.17
CA PRO A 135 -13.44 -20.47 -0.45
C PRO A 135 -13.53 -21.51 0.68
N LYS A 136 -13.39 -22.79 0.30
CA LYS A 136 -13.36 -23.88 1.27
C LYS A 136 -12.23 -23.62 2.29
N ASP A 137 -12.51 -23.89 3.54
CA ASP A 137 -11.56 -23.79 4.65
C ASP A 137 -10.90 -22.41 4.86
N ILE A 138 -11.54 -21.31 4.39
CA ILE A 138 -11.00 -19.94 4.50
C ILE A 138 -10.60 -19.57 5.94
N GLY A 139 -11.31 -20.09 6.94
CA GLY A 139 -10.99 -19.87 8.36
C GLY A 139 -9.74 -20.63 8.84
N ALA A 140 -9.24 -21.59 8.07
CA ALA A 140 -8.10 -22.43 8.40
C ALA A 140 -6.85 -22.13 7.53
N TRP A 141 -6.97 -21.31 6.50
CA TRP A 141 -5.86 -21.04 5.57
C TRP A 141 -4.59 -20.53 6.25
N CYS A 142 -4.72 -19.72 7.28
CA CYS A 142 -3.57 -19.21 8.02
C CYS A 142 -2.81 -20.29 8.80
N ARG A 143 -3.31 -21.53 8.82
CA ARG A 143 -2.72 -22.64 9.59
C ARG A 143 -2.10 -23.72 8.72
N HIS A 144 -2.59 -23.89 7.50
CA HIS A 144 -2.15 -24.92 6.58
C HIS A 144 -2.26 -24.45 5.13
N ILE A 145 -1.18 -23.87 4.62
CA ILE A 145 -1.03 -23.50 3.22
C ILE A 145 0.07 -24.40 2.63
N PRO A 146 -0.26 -25.50 1.91
CA PRO A 146 0.73 -26.47 1.47
C PRO A 146 1.87 -25.89 0.62
N ALA A 147 1.60 -24.81 -0.12
CA ALA A 147 2.61 -24.10 -0.91
C ALA A 147 3.63 -23.38 -0.02
N GLU A 148 3.19 -22.83 1.12
CA GLU A 148 4.07 -22.17 2.09
C GLU A 148 4.86 -23.20 2.91
N GLU A 149 4.24 -24.32 3.27
CA GLU A 149 4.90 -25.39 4.04
C GLU A 149 6.09 -26.02 3.29
N LYS A 150 6.07 -25.97 1.96
CA LYS A 150 7.17 -26.40 1.10
C LYS A 150 8.19 -25.32 0.81
N GLY A 151 7.91 -24.07 1.20
CA GLY A 151 8.78 -22.93 0.97
C GLY A 151 9.98 -22.92 1.92
N THR A 152 11.11 -22.39 1.43
CA THR A 152 12.25 -22.04 2.28
C THR A 152 12.17 -20.56 2.60
N TYR A 153 12.10 -20.22 3.88
CA TYR A 153 12.10 -18.83 4.31
C TYR A 153 13.51 -18.25 4.22
N PRO A 154 13.67 -17.00 3.75
CA PRO A 154 14.97 -16.36 3.59
C PRO A 154 15.60 -15.89 4.89
N ILE A 155 14.84 -15.90 6.00
CA ILE A 155 15.29 -15.51 7.34
C ILE A 155 15.15 -16.70 8.31
N ASP A 156 16.00 -16.73 9.31
CA ASP A 156 15.91 -17.70 10.39
C ASP A 156 14.58 -17.55 11.14
N GLN A 157 13.88 -18.68 11.35
CA GLN A 157 12.59 -18.72 12.02
C GLN A 157 12.67 -19.33 13.43
N THR A 158 13.86 -19.67 13.92
CA THR A 158 14.03 -20.38 15.21
C THR A 158 13.53 -19.59 16.40
N ASP A 159 13.62 -18.26 16.35
CA ASP A 159 13.14 -17.31 17.36
C ASP A 159 11.81 -16.62 16.99
N GLY A 160 11.16 -17.04 15.91
CA GLY A 160 9.96 -16.41 15.35
C GLY A 160 10.29 -15.39 14.26
N GLY A 161 11.53 -15.33 13.78
CA GLY A 161 11.99 -14.40 12.76
C GLY A 161 12.23 -12.99 13.29
N GLU A 162 12.52 -12.85 14.58
CA GLU A 162 12.91 -11.58 15.21
C GLU A 162 14.30 -11.16 14.75
N ASP A 163 14.48 -9.87 14.53
CA ASP A 163 15.77 -9.27 14.14
C ASP A 163 16.24 -8.20 15.14
N ASP A 164 15.76 -8.26 16.37
CA ASP A 164 16.16 -7.37 17.46
C ASP A 164 17.55 -7.73 17.99
N ASP A 165 18.31 -6.72 18.40
CA ASP A 165 19.45 -6.94 19.29
C ASP A 165 18.99 -7.51 20.64
N LEU A 166 19.69 -8.51 21.16
CA LEU A 166 19.27 -9.24 22.38
C LEU A 166 19.13 -8.34 23.61
N ALA A 167 20.01 -7.34 23.77
CA ALA A 167 19.94 -6.44 24.92
C ALA A 167 18.77 -5.47 24.77
N GLU A 168 18.57 -4.92 23.57
CA GLU A 168 17.42 -4.06 23.26
C GLU A 168 16.10 -4.83 23.39
N HIS A 169 16.05 -6.06 22.91
CA HIS A 169 14.88 -6.92 23.02
C HIS A 169 14.45 -7.14 24.49
N ARG A 170 15.41 -7.44 25.37
CA ARG A 170 15.14 -7.61 26.81
C ARG A 170 14.60 -6.32 27.43
N ALA A 171 15.26 -5.19 27.18
CA ALA A 171 14.83 -3.89 27.68
C ALA A 171 13.42 -3.52 27.17
N TRP A 172 13.11 -3.86 25.92
CA TRP A 172 11.80 -3.65 25.34
C TRP A 172 10.73 -4.57 25.96
N ALA A 173 11.04 -5.85 26.16
CA ALA A 173 10.16 -6.80 26.84
C ALA A 173 9.78 -6.34 28.25
N ASP A 174 10.78 -5.86 29.02
CA ASP A 174 10.55 -5.30 30.36
C ASP A 174 9.64 -4.05 30.33
N LYS A 175 9.84 -3.20 29.31
CA LYS A 175 9.00 -2.03 29.09
C LYS A 175 7.55 -2.42 28.79
N LEU A 176 7.34 -3.39 27.89
CA LEU A 176 6.01 -3.90 27.54
C LEU A 176 5.30 -4.47 28.78
N GLN A 177 6.02 -5.24 29.60
CA GLN A 177 5.48 -5.81 30.83
C GLN A 177 5.05 -4.71 31.81
N LYS A 178 5.87 -3.67 32.00
CA LYS A 178 5.53 -2.51 32.86
C LYS A 178 4.30 -1.74 32.33
N MET A 179 4.07 -1.75 31.03
CA MET A 179 2.88 -1.16 30.41
C MET A 179 1.64 -2.09 30.48
N GLY A 180 1.72 -3.23 31.13
CA GLY A 180 0.64 -4.23 31.17
C GLY A 180 0.37 -4.88 29.82
N ARG A 181 1.32 -4.80 28.88
CA ARG A 181 1.26 -5.46 27.57
C ARG A 181 2.07 -6.74 27.62
N ASN A 182 1.55 -7.81 27.03
CA ASN A 182 2.28 -9.08 27.00
C ASN A 182 3.53 -8.94 26.11
N PRO A 183 4.75 -9.05 26.63
CA PRO A 183 5.99 -8.98 25.84
C PRO A 183 6.17 -10.22 24.94
N ARG A 184 5.40 -11.25 25.14
CA ARG A 184 5.27 -12.40 24.26
C ARG A 184 3.76 -12.66 24.08
N ALA A 185 3.25 -12.51 22.87
CA ALA A 185 2.15 -13.38 22.51
C ALA A 185 2.60 -14.80 22.89
N PRO A 186 1.80 -15.58 23.63
CA PRO A 186 2.24 -16.92 24.01
C PRO A 186 2.81 -17.54 22.73
N ARG A 187 4.06 -18.00 22.77
CA ARG A 187 4.56 -18.88 21.71
C ARG A 187 3.58 -20.05 21.74
N GLY A 188 2.49 -19.91 20.99
CA GLY A 188 1.65 -21.04 20.68
C GLY A 188 2.65 -22.06 20.26
N LYS A 189 2.72 -23.19 21.00
CA LYS A 189 3.59 -24.35 20.79
C LYS A 189 4.14 -24.27 19.39
N SER A 190 5.45 -24.08 19.23
CA SER A 190 6.18 -23.80 18.01
C SER A 190 5.30 -23.99 16.79
N ARG A 191 4.82 -22.89 16.20
CA ARG A 191 4.13 -23.02 14.91
C ARG A 191 5.02 -23.91 14.09
N PRO A 192 4.55 -25.04 13.56
CA PRO A 192 5.35 -25.78 12.63
C PRO A 192 5.84 -24.74 11.63
N THR A 193 7.15 -24.65 11.45
CA THR A 193 7.84 -23.74 10.55
C THR A 193 7.05 -23.67 9.25
N ARG A 194 6.42 -22.53 9.02
CA ARG A 194 5.68 -22.28 7.79
C ARG A 194 6.66 -21.94 6.68
#